data_fb2b6666faa7bd656078b1e13e27bd37
#
_entry.id   fb2b6666faa7bd656078b1e13e27bd37
#
_cell.length_a   1.000
_cell.length_b   1.000
_cell.length_c   1.000
_cell.angle_alpha   90.00
_cell.angle_beta   90.00
_cell.angle_gamma   90.00
#
_symmetry.space_group_name_H-M   'P 1'
#
loop_
_entity.id
_entity.type
_entity.pdbx_description
1 polymer ?
#
loop_
_entity_poly.entity_id
_entity_poly.type
_entity_poly.pdbx_seq_one_letter_code
_entity_poly.pdbx_strand_id
1 'polypeptide(L)'
;MCDLFSDGEIRKESIAQIVNERNFSRVKSLFDDAVAQGATVAVGGQFDETDLTVHPTMLTDVTPQMTILQEEIFAPLLPVMTYDNLDQVIEYIEVRDKPLALYIYSQDDSSIEKILSRTSSGGVTVNGVFSHYLENQLPFGGVNQSGMGSYHGIFGFKAFSHERAVYRHVN
;
A
#
# COMPACT_ATOMS: atom_id res chain seq x y z
N MET A 1 -18.36 -11.18 -7.58
CA MET A 1 -17.30 -11.44 -6.59
C MET A 1 -16.56 -12.64 -7.13
N CYS A 2 -15.32 -12.50 -7.59
CA CYS A 2 -14.53 -13.67 -8.01
C CYS A 2 -14.20 -14.46 -6.75
N ASP A 3 -14.64 -15.73 -6.69
CA ASP A 3 -14.24 -16.61 -5.61
C ASP A 3 -12.73 -16.89 -5.77
N LEU A 4 -11.93 -16.27 -4.90
CA LEU A 4 -10.49 -16.47 -4.85
C LEU A 4 -10.13 -17.91 -4.43
N PHE A 5 -11.06 -18.61 -3.81
CA PHE A 5 -10.87 -19.94 -3.26
C PHE A 5 -11.79 -20.96 -3.93
N SER A 6 -11.27 -22.15 -4.21
CA SER A 6 -12.02 -23.35 -4.54
C SER A 6 -11.54 -24.47 -3.63
N ASP A 7 -12.45 -25.09 -2.90
CA ASP A 7 -12.16 -26.20 -1.97
C ASP A 7 -11.10 -25.89 -0.89
N GLY A 8 -11.00 -24.60 -0.50
CA GLY A 8 -10.03 -24.12 0.48
C GLY A 8 -8.66 -23.77 -0.12
N GLU A 9 -8.45 -23.99 -1.41
CA GLU A 9 -7.25 -23.60 -2.12
C GLU A 9 -7.49 -22.33 -2.94
N ILE A 10 -6.42 -21.53 -3.09
CA ILE A 10 -6.47 -20.32 -3.93
C ILE A 10 -6.47 -20.74 -5.40
N ARG A 11 -7.44 -20.24 -6.15
CA ARG A 11 -7.49 -20.46 -7.59
C ARG A 11 -6.32 -19.80 -8.27
N LYS A 12 -5.44 -20.59 -8.88
CA LYS A 12 -4.24 -20.11 -9.56
C LYS A 12 -4.56 -19.09 -10.66
N GLU A 13 -5.67 -19.25 -11.37
CA GLU A 13 -6.16 -18.31 -12.40
C GLU A 13 -6.62 -16.95 -11.85
N SER A 14 -6.81 -16.86 -10.53
CA SER A 14 -7.18 -15.60 -9.85
C SER A 14 -5.96 -14.84 -9.32
N ILE A 15 -4.75 -15.38 -9.46
CA ILE A 15 -3.51 -14.77 -9.01
C ILE A 15 -2.77 -14.20 -10.22
N ALA A 16 -2.41 -12.91 -10.16
CA ALA A 16 -1.57 -12.33 -11.19
C ALA A 16 -0.14 -12.86 -11.08
N GLN A 17 0.45 -13.22 -12.20
CA GLN A 17 1.86 -13.59 -12.30
C GLN A 17 2.76 -12.38 -12.07
N ILE A 18 3.95 -12.60 -11.53
CA ILE A 18 4.98 -11.56 -11.45
C ILE A 18 5.51 -11.27 -12.86
N VAL A 19 5.70 -10.01 -13.17
CA VAL A 19 5.93 -9.50 -14.53
C VAL A 19 7.14 -10.11 -15.25
N ASN A 20 8.17 -10.55 -14.53
CA ASN A 20 9.37 -11.20 -15.07
C ASN A 20 10.18 -11.90 -13.97
N GLU A 21 11.14 -12.74 -14.39
CA GLU A 21 12.02 -13.52 -13.51
C GLU A 21 12.83 -12.64 -12.53
N ARG A 22 13.31 -11.46 -12.95
CA ARG A 22 14.06 -10.54 -12.09
C ARG A 22 13.23 -10.10 -10.90
N ASN A 23 11.98 -9.69 -11.14
CA ASN A 23 11.07 -9.26 -10.07
C ASN A 23 10.63 -10.44 -9.21
N PHE A 24 10.40 -11.61 -9.81
CA PHE A 24 10.09 -12.83 -9.07
C PHE A 24 11.23 -13.20 -8.12
N SER A 25 12.48 -13.22 -8.59
CA SER A 25 13.67 -13.48 -7.76
C SER A 25 13.83 -12.45 -6.64
N ARG A 26 13.56 -11.15 -6.93
CA ARG A 26 13.58 -10.10 -5.90
C ARG A 26 12.54 -10.37 -4.80
N VAL A 27 11.31 -10.67 -5.20
CA VAL A 27 10.22 -10.98 -4.25
C VAL A 27 10.55 -12.20 -3.41
N LYS A 28 11.09 -13.25 -4.04
CA LYS A 28 11.54 -14.46 -3.33
C LYS A 28 12.65 -14.13 -2.33
N SER A 29 13.60 -13.28 -2.71
CA SER A 29 14.68 -12.85 -1.80
C SER A 29 14.14 -12.07 -0.60
N LEU A 30 13.11 -11.21 -0.76
CA LEU A 30 12.47 -10.51 0.36
C LEU A 30 11.80 -11.48 1.33
N PHE A 31 11.14 -12.49 0.80
CA PHE A 31 10.53 -13.55 1.61
C PHE A 31 11.58 -14.38 2.35
N ASP A 32 12.60 -14.87 1.62
CA ASP A 32 13.68 -15.71 2.19
C ASP A 32 14.44 -14.95 3.28
N ASP A 33 14.75 -13.66 3.06
CA ASP A 33 15.38 -12.78 4.05
C ASP A 33 14.53 -12.64 5.32
N ALA A 34 13.24 -12.38 5.17
CA ALA A 34 12.33 -12.24 6.31
C ALA A 34 12.26 -13.53 7.14
N VAL A 35 12.13 -14.69 6.48
CA VAL A 35 12.10 -16.00 7.16
C VAL A 35 13.44 -16.29 7.84
N ALA A 36 14.57 -16.01 7.19
CA ALA A 36 15.91 -16.19 7.77
C ALA A 36 16.15 -15.32 9.00
N GLN A 37 15.51 -14.14 9.06
CA GLN A 37 15.56 -13.24 10.22
C GLN A 37 14.50 -13.56 11.29
N GLY A 38 13.69 -14.61 11.12
CA GLY A 38 12.78 -15.11 12.13
C GLY A 38 11.31 -14.78 11.91
N ALA A 39 10.92 -14.24 10.74
CA ALA A 39 9.50 -14.09 10.42
C ALA A 39 8.82 -15.46 10.32
N THR A 40 7.58 -15.53 10.78
CA THR A 40 6.75 -16.74 10.74
C THR A 40 5.82 -16.68 9.53
N VAL A 41 5.81 -17.74 8.72
CA VAL A 41 4.85 -17.90 7.62
C VAL A 41 3.51 -18.36 8.20
N ALA A 42 2.56 -17.45 8.37
CA ALA A 42 1.25 -17.77 8.92
C ALA A 42 0.31 -18.37 7.86
N VAL A 43 0.43 -17.94 6.61
CA VAL A 43 -0.36 -18.43 5.46
C VAL A 43 0.48 -18.36 4.19
N GLY A 44 0.32 -19.29 3.27
CA GLY A 44 0.97 -19.29 1.96
C GLY A 44 2.43 -19.75 1.99
N GLY A 45 3.32 -18.98 1.38
CA GLY A 45 4.75 -19.29 1.28
C GLY A 45 5.14 -20.12 0.07
N GLN A 46 4.25 -20.30 -0.91
CA GLN A 46 4.52 -21.06 -2.13
C GLN A 46 4.91 -20.13 -3.28
N PHE A 47 5.95 -20.53 -3.99
CA PHE A 47 6.49 -19.83 -5.15
C PHE A 47 6.59 -20.84 -6.31
N ASP A 48 5.92 -20.55 -7.43
CA ASP A 48 5.99 -21.36 -8.64
C ASP A 48 6.88 -20.64 -9.66
N GLU A 49 8.10 -21.15 -9.83
CA GLU A 49 9.10 -20.59 -10.73
C GLU A 49 8.76 -20.84 -12.21
N THR A 50 7.90 -21.82 -12.52
CA THR A 50 7.59 -22.19 -13.91
C THR A 50 6.70 -21.17 -14.59
N ASP A 51 5.86 -20.50 -13.85
CA ASP A 51 4.94 -19.46 -14.35
C ASP A 51 5.02 -18.15 -13.57
N LEU A 52 6.05 -17.99 -12.72
CA LEU A 52 6.31 -16.79 -11.93
C LEU A 52 5.16 -16.41 -11.00
N THR A 53 4.46 -17.41 -10.45
CA THR A 53 3.36 -17.19 -9.52
C THR A 53 3.86 -17.18 -8.08
N VAL A 54 3.48 -16.14 -7.33
CA VAL A 54 3.67 -16.05 -5.88
C VAL A 54 2.28 -16.18 -5.23
N HIS A 55 2.11 -17.18 -4.39
CA HIS A 55 0.85 -17.35 -3.67
C HIS A 55 0.68 -16.29 -2.58
N PRO A 56 -0.55 -15.81 -2.34
CA PRO A 56 -0.83 -14.90 -1.23
C PRO A 56 -0.26 -15.44 0.08
N THR A 57 0.61 -14.64 0.67
CA THR A 57 1.43 -15.05 1.81
C THR A 57 1.33 -14.02 2.92
N MET A 58 1.06 -14.46 4.14
CA MET A 58 1.08 -13.64 5.33
C MET A 58 2.29 -14.02 6.20
N LEU A 59 3.08 -13.00 6.56
CA LEU A 59 4.22 -13.11 7.46
C LEU A 59 3.91 -12.38 8.77
N THR A 60 4.11 -13.05 9.90
CA THR A 60 4.06 -12.45 11.24
C THR A 60 5.46 -12.42 11.85
N ASP A 61 5.59 -11.83 13.03
CA ASP A 61 6.88 -11.67 13.73
C ASP A 61 7.92 -10.91 12.89
N VAL A 62 7.46 -10.05 11.98
CA VAL A 62 8.34 -9.20 11.18
C VAL A 62 8.83 -8.01 12.01
N THR A 63 10.07 -7.61 11.75
CA THR A 63 10.71 -6.47 12.43
C THR A 63 11.08 -5.37 11.44
N PRO A 64 11.15 -4.10 11.87
CA PRO A 64 11.49 -2.97 11.00
C PRO A 64 12.82 -3.10 10.26
N GLN A 65 13.72 -3.97 10.70
CA GLN A 65 15.04 -4.20 10.11
C GLN A 65 15.00 -5.15 8.90
N MET A 66 13.96 -5.95 8.77
CA MET A 66 13.78 -6.86 7.63
C MET A 66 13.61 -6.11 6.33
N THR A 67 14.27 -6.55 5.27
CA THR A 67 14.26 -5.89 3.96
C THR A 67 12.85 -5.75 3.37
N ILE A 68 11.97 -6.71 3.65
CA ILE A 68 10.56 -6.69 3.22
C ILE A 68 9.78 -5.46 3.72
N LEU A 69 10.20 -4.81 4.81
CA LEU A 69 9.61 -3.58 5.34
C LEU A 69 10.34 -2.30 4.90
N GLN A 70 11.40 -2.42 4.10
CA GLN A 70 12.21 -1.30 3.62
C GLN A 70 12.05 -1.03 2.13
N GLU A 71 11.49 -1.98 1.37
CA GLU A 71 11.25 -1.88 -0.07
C GLU A 71 9.78 -2.05 -0.41
N GLU A 72 9.34 -1.49 -1.54
CA GLU A 72 8.03 -1.79 -2.11
C GLU A 72 7.98 -3.23 -2.61
N ILE A 73 7.02 -4.00 -2.10
CA ILE A 73 6.96 -5.45 -2.35
C ILE A 73 6.52 -5.76 -3.79
N PHE A 74 5.47 -5.12 -4.31
CA PHE A 74 4.83 -5.41 -5.60
C PHE A 74 4.52 -6.89 -5.84
N ALA A 75 4.06 -7.58 -4.80
CA ALA A 75 3.69 -8.99 -4.82
C ALA A 75 2.68 -9.29 -3.70
N PRO A 76 2.00 -10.43 -3.73
CA PRO A 76 1.00 -10.79 -2.72
C PRO A 76 1.65 -11.29 -1.42
N LEU A 77 2.60 -10.54 -0.88
CA LEU A 77 3.20 -10.77 0.44
C LEU A 77 2.67 -9.70 1.41
N LEU A 78 2.14 -10.12 2.54
CA LEU A 78 1.59 -9.27 3.58
C LEU A 78 2.40 -9.43 4.87
N PRO A 79 3.38 -8.56 5.16
CA PRO A 79 4.02 -8.50 6.47
C PRO A 79 3.06 -7.85 7.48
N VAL A 80 2.88 -8.49 8.62
CA VAL A 80 1.99 -8.06 9.70
C VAL A 80 2.80 -7.82 10.97
N MET A 81 2.69 -6.61 11.51
CA MET A 81 3.28 -6.22 12.79
C MET A 81 2.17 -6.00 13.82
N THR A 82 2.43 -6.38 15.06
CA THR A 82 1.59 -6.06 16.19
C THR A 82 2.08 -4.80 16.89
N TYR A 83 1.18 -4.13 17.60
CA TYR A 83 1.49 -2.94 18.39
C TYR A 83 0.70 -2.96 19.71
N ASP A 84 1.22 -2.32 20.74
CA ASP A 84 0.57 -2.22 22.06
C ASP A 84 -0.31 -0.96 22.17
N ASN A 85 0.06 0.10 21.49
CA ASN A 85 -0.69 1.34 21.46
C ASN A 85 -0.54 2.07 20.12
N LEU A 86 -1.49 2.93 19.82
CA LEU A 86 -1.59 3.63 18.55
C LEU A 86 -0.43 4.63 18.30
N ASP A 87 0.16 5.20 19.35
CA ASP A 87 1.26 6.15 19.20
C ASP A 87 2.49 5.47 18.59
N GLN A 88 2.76 4.20 18.94
CA GLN A 88 3.84 3.42 18.30
C GLN A 88 3.65 3.27 16.78
N VAL A 89 2.40 3.05 16.33
CA VAL A 89 2.09 2.95 14.89
C VAL A 89 2.29 4.29 14.20
N ILE A 90 1.83 5.38 14.82
CA ILE A 90 1.97 6.73 14.29
C ILE A 90 3.45 7.10 14.17
N GLU A 91 4.23 6.90 15.21
CA GLU A 91 5.68 7.14 15.20
C GLU A 91 6.39 6.32 14.12
N TYR A 92 6.01 5.05 13.97
CA TYR A 92 6.54 4.19 12.92
C TYR A 92 6.28 4.73 11.50
N ILE A 93 5.10 5.30 11.27
CA ILE A 93 4.73 5.92 9.98
C ILE A 93 5.44 7.27 9.80
N GLU A 94 5.53 8.09 10.86
CA GLU A 94 6.11 9.44 10.81
C GLU A 94 7.60 9.44 10.40
N VAL A 95 8.37 8.45 10.86
CA VAL A 95 9.80 8.37 10.59
C VAL A 95 10.15 7.74 9.23
N ARG A 96 9.15 7.27 8.49
CA ARG A 96 9.32 6.62 7.18
C ARG A 96 8.95 7.56 6.04
N ASP A 97 9.29 7.13 4.82
CA ASP A 97 8.82 7.78 3.61
C ASP A 97 7.29 7.80 3.57
N LYS A 98 6.75 8.91 3.07
CA LYS A 98 5.29 9.10 3.02
C LYS A 98 4.67 8.13 2.02
N PRO A 99 3.75 7.24 2.45
CA PRO A 99 3.17 6.25 1.56
C PRO A 99 2.20 6.89 0.56
N LEU A 100 2.00 6.21 -0.58
CA LEU A 100 0.98 6.60 -1.55
C LEU A 100 -0.43 6.46 -0.98
N ALA A 101 -0.68 5.43 -0.19
CA ALA A 101 -1.98 5.15 0.40
C ALA A 101 -1.87 4.69 1.85
N LEU A 102 -2.84 5.09 2.67
CA LEU A 102 -3.03 4.62 4.04
C LEU A 102 -4.45 4.06 4.19
N TYR A 103 -4.57 2.90 4.79
CA TYR A 103 -5.86 2.26 5.08
C TYR A 103 -6.05 2.13 6.58
N ILE A 104 -7.16 2.66 7.10
CA ILE A 104 -7.47 2.65 8.53
C ILE A 104 -8.73 1.83 8.74
N TYR A 105 -8.66 0.81 9.59
CA TYR A 105 -9.81 0.03 10.01
C TYR A 105 -10.08 0.26 11.49
N SER A 106 -11.12 0.99 11.80
CA SER A 106 -11.52 1.29 13.19
C SER A 106 -12.99 1.68 13.27
N GLN A 107 -13.61 1.44 14.42
CA GLN A 107 -14.93 1.96 14.82
C GLN A 107 -14.79 3.14 15.79
N ASP A 108 -13.57 3.50 16.20
CA ASP A 108 -13.29 4.61 17.10
C ASP A 108 -12.86 5.85 16.33
N ASP A 109 -13.76 6.81 16.22
CA ASP A 109 -13.51 8.08 15.50
C ASP A 109 -12.33 8.84 16.09
N SER A 110 -12.09 8.75 17.40
CA SER A 110 -10.96 9.44 18.04
C SER A 110 -9.61 8.90 17.57
N SER A 111 -9.50 7.60 17.40
CA SER A 111 -8.32 6.94 16.83
C SER A 111 -8.12 7.28 15.35
N ILE A 112 -9.21 7.31 14.57
CA ILE A 112 -9.17 7.70 13.16
C ILE A 112 -8.65 9.14 13.03
N GLU A 113 -9.24 10.09 13.73
CA GLU A 113 -8.83 11.50 13.71
C GLU A 113 -7.39 11.70 14.19
N LYS A 114 -6.96 10.95 15.20
CA LYS A 114 -5.58 10.98 15.69
C LYS A 114 -4.60 10.54 14.60
N ILE A 115 -4.89 9.46 13.87
CA ILE A 115 -4.05 9.00 12.76
C ILE A 115 -4.03 10.04 11.64
N LEU A 116 -5.21 10.53 11.21
CA LEU A 116 -5.33 11.50 10.13
C LEU A 116 -4.59 12.81 10.40
N SER A 117 -4.64 13.29 11.66
CA SER A 117 -3.99 14.54 12.04
C SER A 117 -2.47 14.42 12.21
N ARG A 118 -1.95 13.23 12.49
CA ARG A 118 -0.54 13.01 12.81
C ARG A 118 0.26 12.35 11.69
N THR A 119 -0.39 11.75 10.71
CA THR A 119 0.29 11.09 9.58
C THR A 119 0.07 11.84 8.28
N SER A 120 0.89 11.54 7.28
CA SER A 120 0.75 12.08 5.93
C SER A 120 0.91 10.96 4.91
N SER A 121 0.02 10.93 3.92
CA SER A 121 0.03 9.99 2.81
C SER A 121 -0.55 10.64 1.55
N GLY A 122 -0.42 10.00 0.40
CA GLY A 122 -1.06 10.47 -0.83
C GLY A 122 -2.58 10.45 -0.73
N GLY A 123 -3.15 9.37 -0.22
CA GLY A 123 -4.59 9.25 0.03
C GLY A 123 -4.89 8.34 1.21
N VAL A 124 -6.11 8.44 1.74
CA VAL A 124 -6.59 7.60 2.85
C VAL A 124 -7.95 7.00 2.52
N THR A 125 -8.15 5.75 2.89
CA THR A 125 -9.48 5.15 2.98
C THR A 125 -9.71 4.61 4.38
N VAL A 126 -10.82 4.97 5.00
CA VAL A 126 -11.26 4.45 6.29
C VAL A 126 -12.26 3.34 6.06
N ASN A 127 -12.07 2.20 6.74
CA ASN A 127 -12.92 1.01 6.68
C ASN A 127 -13.15 0.45 5.26
N GLY A 128 -12.09 0.48 4.45
CA GLY A 128 -12.10 -0.05 3.10
C GLY A 128 -10.72 -0.02 2.45
N VAL A 129 -10.63 -0.46 1.21
CA VAL A 129 -9.42 -0.38 0.36
C VAL A 129 -9.77 0.24 -0.98
N PHE A 130 -8.84 0.98 -1.57
CA PHE A 130 -8.94 1.60 -2.90
C PHE A 130 -10.08 2.61 -3.10
N SER A 131 -10.96 2.88 -2.13
CA SER A 131 -12.11 3.77 -2.33
C SER A 131 -11.68 5.19 -2.71
N HIS A 132 -10.63 5.73 -2.11
CA HIS A 132 -10.09 7.05 -2.48
C HIS A 132 -9.50 7.08 -3.90
N TYR A 133 -9.02 5.95 -4.43
CA TYR A 133 -8.55 5.83 -5.81
C TYR A 133 -9.71 5.74 -6.81
N LEU A 134 -10.77 5.01 -6.46
CA LEU A 134 -11.94 4.82 -7.34
C LEU A 134 -12.85 6.04 -7.41
N GLU A 135 -12.77 6.94 -6.43
CA GLU A 135 -13.59 8.15 -6.38
C GLU A 135 -12.96 9.26 -7.24
N ASN A 136 -13.52 9.46 -8.44
CA ASN A 136 -12.99 10.41 -9.42
C ASN A 136 -13.12 11.89 -9.03
N GLN A 137 -13.86 12.21 -7.97
CA GLN A 137 -13.98 13.57 -7.44
C GLN A 137 -12.90 13.89 -6.40
N LEU A 138 -12.13 12.89 -5.96
CA LEU A 138 -11.00 13.09 -5.06
C LEU A 138 -9.68 13.19 -5.84
N PRO A 139 -8.72 13.98 -5.36
CA PRO A 139 -7.37 13.98 -5.92
C PRO A 139 -6.69 12.66 -5.64
N PHE A 140 -6.01 12.09 -6.64
CA PHE A 140 -5.14 10.94 -6.45
C PHE A 140 -3.70 11.29 -6.82
N GLY A 141 -2.78 11.05 -5.92
CA GLY A 141 -1.36 11.30 -6.10
C GLY A 141 -0.59 11.08 -4.82
N GLY A 142 0.72 10.87 -4.94
CA GLY A 142 1.62 10.69 -3.82
C GLY A 142 2.09 12.02 -3.22
N VAL A 143 2.85 11.91 -2.14
CA VAL A 143 3.49 13.03 -1.47
C VAL A 143 4.95 12.69 -1.14
N ASN A 144 5.88 13.61 -1.37
CA ASN A 144 7.32 13.41 -1.21
C ASN A 144 7.81 12.20 -2.04
N GLN A 145 8.30 11.14 -1.39
CA GLN A 145 8.86 9.96 -2.05
C GLN A 145 7.82 9.15 -2.84
N SER A 146 6.54 9.18 -2.41
CA SER A 146 5.47 8.46 -3.12
C SER A 146 4.95 9.16 -4.37
N GLY A 147 5.33 10.42 -4.62
CA GLY A 147 4.97 11.14 -5.84
C GLY A 147 4.86 12.65 -5.67
N MET A 148 4.54 13.33 -6.77
CA MET A 148 4.30 14.77 -6.84
C MET A 148 3.04 15.06 -7.64
N GLY A 149 2.26 16.04 -7.17
CA GLY A 149 1.02 16.44 -7.81
C GLY A 149 -0.11 15.44 -7.61
N SER A 150 -1.23 15.71 -8.24
CA SER A 150 -2.41 14.85 -8.17
C SER A 150 -3.21 14.94 -9.47
N TYR A 151 -4.00 13.90 -9.75
CA TYR A 151 -4.88 13.84 -10.89
C TYR A 151 -6.23 13.23 -10.48
N HIS A 152 -7.07 12.85 -11.38
CA HIS A 152 -8.50 12.55 -11.35
C HIS A 152 -9.36 13.81 -11.51
N GLY A 153 -10.43 13.69 -12.27
CA GLY A 153 -11.46 14.71 -12.45
C GLY A 153 -10.87 16.11 -12.70
N ILE A 154 -11.31 17.07 -11.92
CA ILE A 154 -10.87 18.48 -12.03
C ILE A 154 -9.37 18.65 -11.70
N PHE A 155 -8.81 17.82 -10.84
CA PHE A 155 -7.39 17.89 -10.47
C PHE A 155 -6.51 17.53 -11.67
N GLY A 156 -6.86 16.46 -12.41
CA GLY A 156 -6.17 16.09 -13.64
C GLY A 156 -6.31 17.16 -14.74
N PHE A 157 -7.49 17.74 -14.91
CA PHE A 157 -7.68 18.84 -15.84
C PHE A 157 -6.77 20.04 -15.49
N LYS A 158 -6.72 20.43 -14.23
CA LYS A 158 -5.87 21.52 -13.75
C LYS A 158 -4.38 21.23 -13.93
N ALA A 159 -3.95 19.98 -13.70
CA ALA A 159 -2.54 19.59 -13.84
C ALA A 159 -1.99 19.78 -15.27
N PHE A 160 -2.86 19.71 -16.29
CA PHE A 160 -2.54 19.95 -17.70
C PHE A 160 -3.00 21.31 -18.23
N SER A 161 -3.41 22.22 -17.36
CA SER A 161 -3.94 23.53 -17.71
C SER A 161 -3.12 24.66 -17.06
N HIS A 162 -3.09 25.82 -17.72
CA HIS A 162 -2.53 27.03 -17.14
C HIS A 162 -3.62 27.99 -16.70
N GLU A 163 -3.67 28.30 -15.42
CA GLU A 163 -4.58 29.31 -14.86
C GLU A 163 -4.01 30.70 -15.09
N ARG A 164 -4.66 31.51 -15.96
CA ARG A 164 -4.23 32.88 -16.25
C ARG A 164 -5.04 33.88 -15.43
N ALA A 165 -4.39 34.60 -14.53
CA ALA A 165 -4.98 35.69 -13.79
C ALA A 165 -5.23 36.90 -14.71
N VAL A 166 -6.42 37.51 -14.66
CA VAL A 166 -6.76 38.74 -15.36
C VAL A 166 -7.39 39.70 -14.36
N TYR A 167 -6.75 40.84 -14.17
CA TYR A 167 -7.30 41.93 -13.36
C TYR A 167 -7.61 43.16 -14.27
N ARG A 168 -8.82 43.73 -14.14
CA ARG A 168 -9.19 44.98 -14.78
C ARG A 168 -9.44 46.06 -13.74
N HIS A 169 -8.76 47.18 -13.87
CA HIS A 169 -9.16 48.37 -13.13
C HIS A 169 -10.49 48.88 -13.69
N VAL A 170 -11.44 49.17 -12.81
CA VAL A 170 -12.67 49.89 -13.16
C VAL A 170 -12.36 51.35 -12.98
N ASN A 171 -12.43 52.14 -14.09
CA ASN A 171 -12.25 53.58 -14.07
C ASN A 171 -13.55 54.23 -13.56
#